data_f8a49471569643c27de86a0fde7f1220
#
_entry.id   f8a49471569643c27de86a0fde7f1220
#
_cell.length_a   1.000
_cell.length_b   1.000
_cell.length_c   1.000
_cell.angle_alpha   90.00
_cell.angle_beta   90.00
_cell.angle_gamma   90.00
#
_symmetry.space_group_name_H-M   'P 1'
#
loop_
_entity.id
_entity.type
_entity.pdbx_description
1 polymer ?
#
loop_
_entity_poly.entity_id
_entity_poly.type
_entity_poly.pdbx_seq_one_letter_code
_entity_poly.pdbx_strand_id
1 'polypeptide(L)'
;MNKHGEKLNAYLDQFEDESDADPDRVQELTDNCEKAYEAWVTYELEVYEPVYQIRDRIERKIKALCQEAGLETPFTIARELEKLQKQQALDIPWTTSCIEQLLGTEPITYTLVSIRSDRGEAAAADFGRYLSVIGGGRMYVDAKVNSPAGKYMVSLRVSNEGYSVVLPDIFTFILQ
;
A
#
# COMPACT_ATOMS: atom_id res chain seq x y z
N MET A 1 11.07 -15.80 8.60
CA MET A 1 10.87 -16.34 9.96
C MET A 1 12.11 -17.15 10.31
N ASN A 2 12.64 -17.13 11.53
CA ASN A 2 13.82 -17.88 11.86
C ASN A 2 13.46 -19.32 12.28
N LYS A 3 14.37 -20.27 12.05
CA LYS A 3 14.13 -21.70 12.32
C LYS A 3 13.80 -22.01 13.79
N HIS A 4 14.26 -21.17 14.73
CA HIS A 4 13.98 -21.35 16.15
C HIS A 4 12.54 -20.97 16.50
N GLY A 5 12.03 -19.87 15.95
CA GLY A 5 10.62 -19.48 16.11
C GLY A 5 9.66 -20.45 15.44
N GLU A 6 10.01 -20.98 14.25
CA GLU A 6 9.21 -22.01 13.57
C GLU A 6 9.12 -23.30 14.40
N LYS A 7 10.24 -23.70 15.01
CA LYS A 7 10.29 -24.89 15.86
C LYS A 7 9.49 -24.72 17.14
N LEU A 8 9.59 -23.52 17.77
CA LEU A 8 8.78 -23.22 18.98
C LEU A 8 7.29 -23.27 18.65
N ASN A 9 6.85 -22.60 17.59
CA ASN A 9 5.44 -22.63 17.18
C ASN A 9 4.94 -24.05 16.92
N ALA A 10 5.72 -24.88 16.23
CA ALA A 10 5.35 -26.28 16.00
C ALA A 10 5.16 -27.09 17.29
N TYR A 11 5.96 -26.84 18.32
CA TYR A 11 5.77 -27.47 19.61
C TYR A 11 4.57 -26.92 20.39
N LEU A 12 4.30 -25.62 20.30
CA LEU A 12 3.11 -25.02 20.93
C LEU A 12 1.82 -25.53 20.30
N ASP A 13 1.76 -25.62 18.95
CA ASP A 13 0.63 -26.19 18.23
C ASP A 13 0.39 -27.65 18.66
N GLN A 14 1.46 -28.46 18.74
CA GLN A 14 1.38 -29.86 19.18
C GLN A 14 0.92 -29.97 20.65
N PHE A 15 1.36 -29.08 21.53
CA PHE A 15 0.92 -29.03 22.92
C PHE A 15 -0.57 -28.71 23.05
N GLU A 16 -1.09 -27.77 22.25
CA GLU A 16 -2.52 -27.45 22.21
C GLU A 16 -3.36 -28.63 21.76
N ASP A 17 -2.91 -29.35 20.72
CA ASP A 17 -3.62 -30.52 20.18
C ASP A 17 -3.62 -31.73 21.11
N GLU A 18 -2.55 -31.93 21.90
CA GLU A 18 -2.32 -33.11 22.72
C GLU A 18 -2.40 -32.81 24.24
N SER A 19 -2.95 -31.64 24.65
CA SER A 19 -3.01 -31.23 26.07
C SER A 19 -3.83 -32.18 26.98
N ASP A 20 -4.75 -32.96 26.42
CA ASP A 20 -5.58 -33.95 27.13
C ASP A 20 -4.94 -35.36 27.13
N ALA A 21 -3.70 -35.49 26.66
CA ALA A 21 -3.00 -36.76 26.62
C ALA A 21 -2.52 -37.26 27.99
N ASP A 22 -1.93 -38.45 28.00
CA ASP A 22 -1.26 -39.06 29.15
C ASP A 22 -0.26 -38.08 29.81
N PRO A 23 -0.18 -38.05 31.18
CA PRO A 23 0.73 -37.15 31.92
C PRO A 23 2.19 -37.21 31.50
N ASP A 24 2.71 -38.39 31.13
CA ASP A 24 4.09 -38.54 30.66
C ASP A 24 4.29 -37.82 29.29
N ARG A 25 3.30 -37.83 28.43
CA ARG A 25 3.31 -37.14 27.14
C ARG A 25 3.22 -35.62 27.31
N VAL A 26 2.38 -35.16 28.23
CA VAL A 26 2.27 -33.72 28.57
C VAL A 26 3.61 -33.22 29.09
N GLN A 27 4.29 -33.97 29.96
CA GLN A 27 5.60 -33.58 30.49
C GLN A 27 6.66 -33.51 29.38
N GLU A 28 6.70 -34.48 28.45
CA GLU A 28 7.61 -34.44 27.30
C GLU A 28 7.39 -33.22 26.41
N LEU A 29 6.13 -32.90 26.12
CA LEU A 29 5.78 -31.72 25.31
C LEU A 29 6.17 -30.43 26.02
N THR A 30 5.94 -30.33 27.32
CA THR A 30 6.35 -29.19 28.16
C THR A 30 7.87 -28.98 28.06
N ASP A 31 8.66 -30.03 28.29
CA ASP A 31 10.12 -29.97 28.22
C ASP A 31 10.63 -29.56 26.82
N ASN A 32 9.94 -29.99 25.78
CA ASN A 32 10.28 -29.63 24.39
C ASN A 32 9.95 -28.15 24.10
N CYS A 33 8.82 -27.65 24.60
CA CYS A 33 8.46 -26.23 24.50
C CYS A 33 9.47 -25.34 25.24
N GLU A 34 9.83 -25.69 26.46
CA GLU A 34 10.81 -24.95 27.26
C GLU A 34 12.17 -24.89 26.57
N LYS A 35 12.71 -25.99 26.09
CA LYS A 35 13.98 -26.03 25.34
C LYS A 35 13.93 -25.23 24.05
N ALA A 36 12.80 -25.29 23.32
CA ALA A 36 12.63 -24.52 22.09
C ALA A 36 12.53 -23.02 22.38
N TYR A 37 11.88 -22.63 23.45
CA TYR A 37 11.77 -21.26 23.92
C TYR A 37 13.13 -20.70 24.32
N GLU A 38 13.90 -21.41 25.14
CA GLU A 38 15.27 -21.01 25.53
C GLU A 38 16.18 -20.82 24.31
N ALA A 39 16.12 -21.73 23.34
CA ALA A 39 16.90 -21.63 22.11
C ALA A 39 16.48 -20.41 21.25
N TRP A 40 15.19 -20.09 21.21
CA TRP A 40 14.67 -18.92 20.51
C TRP A 40 15.09 -17.63 21.22
N VAL A 41 14.96 -17.53 22.54
CA VAL A 41 15.37 -16.36 23.33
C VAL A 41 16.87 -16.10 23.19
N THR A 42 17.68 -17.16 23.27
CA THR A 42 19.15 -17.04 23.07
C THR A 42 19.48 -16.49 21.70
N TYR A 43 18.83 -17.03 20.64
CA TYR A 43 19.02 -16.52 19.28
C TYR A 43 18.59 -15.03 19.16
N GLU A 44 17.46 -14.66 19.75
CA GLU A 44 16.92 -13.30 19.68
C GLU A 44 17.89 -12.30 20.32
N LEU A 45 18.41 -12.62 21.49
CA LEU A 45 19.30 -11.72 22.26
C LEU A 45 20.73 -11.69 21.72
N GLU A 46 21.29 -12.85 21.36
CA GLU A 46 22.72 -12.96 21.02
C GLU A 46 23.01 -12.75 19.53
N VAL A 47 22.03 -13.02 18.66
CA VAL A 47 22.22 -12.99 17.20
C VAL A 47 21.37 -11.90 16.54
N TYR A 48 20.05 -11.95 16.75
CA TYR A 48 19.14 -11.08 16.02
C TYR A 48 19.26 -9.61 16.45
N GLU A 49 19.18 -9.34 17.75
CA GLU A 49 19.19 -7.98 18.28
C GLU A 49 20.47 -7.19 17.93
N PRO A 50 21.69 -7.74 18.08
CA PRO A 50 22.90 -7.04 17.67
C PRO A 50 22.93 -6.73 16.18
N VAL A 51 22.50 -7.65 15.32
CA VAL A 51 22.43 -7.44 13.86
C VAL A 51 21.40 -6.36 13.52
N TYR A 52 20.24 -6.39 14.18
CA TYR A 52 19.22 -5.37 14.01
C TYR A 52 19.72 -3.97 14.37
N GLN A 53 20.43 -3.83 15.51
CA GLN A 53 20.98 -2.54 15.95
C GLN A 53 22.04 -2.00 14.98
N ILE A 54 22.88 -2.87 14.41
CA ILE A 54 23.87 -2.48 13.38
C ILE A 54 23.14 -2.00 12.12
N ARG A 55 22.13 -2.74 11.67
CA ARG A 55 21.30 -2.36 10.51
C ARG A 55 20.64 -1.01 10.71
N ASP A 56 19.98 -0.81 11.84
CA ASP A 56 19.30 0.44 12.17
C ASP A 56 20.28 1.64 12.22
N ARG A 57 21.48 1.43 12.76
CA ARG A 57 22.54 2.46 12.75
C ARG A 57 22.97 2.82 11.34
N ILE A 58 23.15 1.83 10.46
CA ILE A 58 23.51 2.05 9.05
C ILE A 58 22.38 2.78 8.33
N GLU A 59 21.13 2.36 8.50
CA GLU A 59 19.98 3.02 7.89
C GLU A 59 19.88 4.49 8.30
N ARG A 60 20.07 4.80 9.59
CA ARG A 60 20.06 6.19 10.08
C ARG A 60 21.18 7.03 9.43
N LYS A 61 22.38 6.48 9.27
CA LYS A 61 23.48 7.17 8.59
C LYS A 61 23.17 7.43 7.12
N ILE A 62 22.62 6.44 6.40
CA ILE A 62 22.24 6.60 4.99
C ILE A 62 21.16 7.67 4.86
N LYS A 63 20.13 7.67 5.72
CA LYS A 63 19.08 8.69 5.73
C LYS A 63 19.66 10.10 5.92
N ALA A 64 20.57 10.28 6.87
CA ALA A 64 21.20 11.57 7.12
C ALA A 64 22.00 12.07 5.91
N LEU A 65 22.83 11.23 5.30
CA LEU A 65 23.62 11.57 4.10
C LEU A 65 22.74 11.91 2.90
N CYS A 66 21.64 11.15 2.67
CA CYS A 66 20.69 11.43 1.61
C CYS A 66 20.00 12.78 1.85
N GLN A 67 19.61 13.07 3.09
CA GLN A 67 18.98 14.33 3.45
C GLN A 67 19.91 15.53 3.23
N GLU A 68 21.18 15.43 3.62
CA GLU A 68 22.19 16.46 3.36
C GLU A 68 22.41 16.68 1.86
N ALA A 69 22.35 15.62 1.06
CA ALA A 69 22.51 15.67 -0.40
C ALA A 69 21.22 16.08 -1.14
N GLY A 70 20.08 16.24 -0.47
CA GLY A 70 18.79 16.49 -1.11
C GLY A 70 18.26 15.32 -1.94
N LEU A 71 18.66 14.09 -1.61
CA LEU A 71 18.29 12.86 -2.31
C LEU A 71 17.30 12.03 -1.51
N GLU A 72 16.44 11.29 -2.22
CA GLU A 72 15.61 10.27 -1.58
C GLU A 72 16.44 9.07 -1.13
N THR A 73 16.02 8.43 -0.05
CA THR A 73 16.73 7.26 0.45
C THR A 73 16.47 6.03 -0.44
N PRO A 74 17.46 5.14 -0.63
CA PRO A 74 17.25 3.88 -1.35
C PRO A 74 16.11 3.03 -0.78
N PHE A 75 15.87 3.11 0.52
CA PHE A 75 14.79 2.38 1.19
C PHE A 75 13.39 2.90 0.81
N THR A 76 13.25 4.22 0.66
CA THR A 76 12.01 4.83 0.17
C THR A 76 11.72 4.38 -1.26
N ILE A 77 12.72 4.49 -2.13
CA ILE A 77 12.62 4.07 -3.54
C ILE A 77 12.27 2.58 -3.65
N ALA A 78 12.95 1.71 -2.88
CA ALA A 78 12.68 0.27 -2.90
C ALA A 78 11.24 -0.06 -2.44
N ARG A 79 10.75 0.62 -1.41
CA ARG A 79 9.37 0.44 -0.92
C ARG A 79 8.33 0.89 -1.95
N GLU A 80 8.57 2.02 -2.60
CA GLU A 80 7.68 2.53 -3.63
C GLU A 80 7.67 1.60 -4.84
N LEU A 81 8.83 1.11 -5.27
CA LEU A 81 8.94 0.14 -6.34
C LEU A 81 8.17 -1.15 -6.02
N GLU A 82 8.33 -1.70 -4.82
CA GLU A 82 7.57 -2.89 -4.38
C GLU A 82 6.06 -2.64 -4.38
N LYS A 83 5.62 -1.46 -3.91
CA LYS A 83 4.22 -1.06 -3.95
C LYS A 83 3.68 -1.00 -5.39
N LEU A 84 4.44 -0.38 -6.30
CA LEU A 84 4.07 -0.28 -7.72
C LEU A 84 4.02 -1.65 -8.40
N GLN A 85 4.97 -2.53 -8.09
CA GLN A 85 4.99 -3.90 -8.61
C GLN A 85 3.76 -4.70 -8.13
N LYS A 86 3.40 -4.59 -6.85
CA LYS A 86 2.18 -5.22 -6.31
C LYS A 86 0.92 -4.64 -6.94
N GLN A 87 0.87 -3.33 -7.13
CA GLN A 87 -0.25 -2.64 -7.76
C GLN A 87 -0.44 -3.12 -9.20
N GLN A 88 0.64 -3.24 -9.96
CA GLN A 88 0.64 -3.77 -11.32
C GLN A 88 0.23 -5.25 -11.35
N ALA A 89 0.79 -6.09 -10.48
CA ALA A 89 0.50 -7.53 -10.44
C ALA A 89 -0.96 -7.86 -10.09
N LEU A 90 -1.62 -7.00 -9.31
CA LEU A 90 -3.01 -7.16 -8.88
C LEU A 90 -3.99 -6.32 -9.69
N ASP A 91 -3.56 -5.66 -10.76
CA ASP A 91 -4.38 -4.73 -11.56
C ASP A 91 -5.10 -3.67 -10.71
N ILE A 92 -4.46 -3.20 -9.63
CA ILE A 92 -5.05 -2.20 -8.73
C ILE A 92 -5.05 -0.84 -9.43
N PRO A 93 -6.23 -0.20 -9.60
CA PRO A 93 -6.32 1.08 -10.29
C PRO A 93 -5.60 2.20 -9.51
N TRP A 94 -5.11 3.18 -10.22
CA TRP A 94 -4.64 4.43 -9.63
C TRP A 94 -5.82 5.25 -9.12
N THR A 95 -5.71 5.77 -7.89
CA THR A 95 -6.81 6.49 -7.26
C THR A 95 -6.37 7.86 -6.78
N THR A 96 -7.26 8.87 -6.97
CA THR A 96 -7.11 10.17 -6.31
C THR A 96 -7.72 10.16 -4.91
N SER A 97 -7.46 11.20 -4.12
CA SER A 97 -8.27 11.50 -2.93
C SER A 97 -9.69 11.92 -3.33
N CYS A 98 -10.61 11.94 -2.36
CA CYS A 98 -11.92 12.58 -2.53
C CYS A 98 -11.77 14.08 -2.72
N ILE A 99 -12.77 14.71 -3.35
CA ILE A 99 -12.89 16.16 -3.37
C ILE A 99 -13.44 16.57 -2.00
N GLU A 100 -12.61 17.27 -1.23
CA GLU A 100 -12.96 17.73 0.11
C GLU A 100 -13.56 19.17 0.07
N GLN A 101 -14.21 19.56 1.17
CA GLN A 101 -14.73 20.92 1.39
C GLN A 101 -15.89 21.38 0.47
N LEU A 102 -16.63 20.44 -0.12
CA LEU A 102 -17.90 20.80 -0.73
C LEU A 102 -18.98 20.83 0.35
N LEU A 103 -19.54 22.03 0.55
CA LEU A 103 -20.67 22.23 1.44
C LEU A 103 -21.97 22.11 0.65
N GLY A 104 -22.89 21.28 1.10
CA GLY A 104 -24.17 21.06 0.47
C GLY A 104 -25.01 20.00 1.19
N THR A 105 -26.27 19.90 0.81
CA THR A 105 -27.14 18.81 1.27
C THR A 105 -26.75 17.50 0.57
N GLU A 106 -26.70 16.43 1.31
CA GLU A 106 -26.49 15.06 0.78
C GLU A 106 -27.79 14.55 0.08
N PRO A 107 -27.70 13.72 -0.97
CA PRO A 107 -26.46 13.20 -1.57
C PRO A 107 -25.81 14.17 -2.57
N ILE A 108 -24.49 14.30 -2.51
CA ILE A 108 -23.73 15.01 -3.52
C ILE A 108 -23.23 14.01 -4.57
N THR A 109 -23.54 14.28 -5.84
CA THR A 109 -23.15 13.42 -6.98
C THR A 109 -22.08 14.07 -7.83
N TYR A 110 -21.15 13.25 -8.33
CA TYR A 110 -20.04 13.69 -9.17
C TYR A 110 -20.10 12.94 -10.50
N THR A 111 -20.08 13.68 -11.59
CA THR A 111 -20.10 13.09 -12.94
C THR A 111 -18.99 13.67 -13.80
N LEU A 112 -18.36 12.82 -14.61
CA LEU A 112 -17.40 13.26 -15.62
C LEU A 112 -18.09 14.07 -16.69
N VAL A 113 -17.59 15.28 -16.97
CA VAL A 113 -18.13 16.16 -18.03
C VAL A 113 -17.28 16.06 -19.28
N SER A 114 -15.99 16.24 -19.13
CA SER A 114 -15.05 16.23 -20.26
C SER A 114 -13.63 15.93 -19.81
N ILE A 115 -12.85 15.44 -20.73
CA ILE A 115 -11.40 15.31 -20.62
C ILE A 115 -10.79 16.09 -21.78
N ARG A 116 -9.77 16.88 -21.50
CA ARG A 116 -8.95 17.55 -22.52
C ARG A 116 -7.53 17.04 -22.43
N SER A 117 -6.85 16.90 -23.55
CA SER A 117 -5.44 16.47 -23.58
C SER A 117 -4.61 17.39 -24.45
N ASP A 118 -3.35 17.60 -24.10
CA ASP A 118 -2.35 18.24 -24.93
C ASP A 118 -1.98 17.40 -26.16
N ARG A 119 -2.44 16.13 -26.21
CA ARG A 119 -2.29 15.20 -27.32
C ARG A 119 -3.52 15.15 -28.25
N GLY A 120 -4.50 16.01 -28.01
CA GLY A 120 -5.69 16.14 -28.85
C GLY A 120 -6.88 15.30 -28.36
N GLU A 121 -8.00 15.44 -29.08
CA GLU A 121 -9.29 14.84 -28.68
C GLU A 121 -9.29 13.31 -28.71
N ALA A 122 -8.59 12.70 -29.67
CA ALA A 122 -8.51 11.24 -29.75
C ALA A 122 -7.84 10.64 -28.52
N ALA A 123 -6.74 11.24 -28.05
CA ALA A 123 -6.06 10.82 -26.82
C ALA A 123 -6.93 11.03 -25.58
N ALA A 124 -7.66 12.16 -25.50
CA ALA A 124 -8.58 12.43 -24.42
C ALA A 124 -9.74 11.40 -24.37
N ALA A 125 -10.31 11.05 -25.52
CA ALA A 125 -11.35 10.04 -25.62
C ALA A 125 -10.85 8.64 -25.27
N ASP A 126 -9.62 8.30 -25.64
CA ASP A 126 -9.00 7.03 -25.29
C ASP A 126 -8.77 6.94 -23.79
N PHE A 127 -8.15 7.94 -23.16
CA PHE A 127 -7.96 8.00 -21.71
C PHE A 127 -9.28 7.91 -20.93
N GLY A 128 -10.35 8.51 -21.46
CA GLY A 128 -11.68 8.46 -20.87
C GLY A 128 -12.25 7.05 -20.69
N ARG A 129 -11.77 6.06 -21.43
CA ARG A 129 -12.19 4.65 -21.27
C ARG A 129 -11.61 4.00 -20.02
N TYR A 130 -10.49 4.53 -19.54
CA TYR A 130 -9.78 4.03 -18.38
C TYR A 130 -10.11 4.82 -17.10
N LEU A 131 -10.82 5.97 -17.24
CA LEU A 131 -11.16 6.83 -16.11
C LEU A 131 -12.58 6.59 -15.63
N SER A 132 -12.76 6.37 -14.35
CA SER A 132 -14.06 6.35 -13.68
C SER A 132 -14.09 7.30 -12.49
N VAL A 133 -15.29 7.86 -12.21
CA VAL A 133 -15.53 8.76 -11.09
C VAL A 133 -16.56 8.10 -10.17
N ILE A 134 -16.20 7.91 -8.90
CA ILE A 134 -17.05 7.22 -7.92
C ILE A 134 -17.07 8.08 -6.66
N GLY A 135 -18.09 7.89 -5.84
CA GLY A 135 -18.43 8.55 -4.57
C GLY A 135 -17.42 9.53 -3.97
N GLY A 136 -17.86 10.72 -3.61
CA GLY A 136 -16.98 11.78 -3.10
C GLY A 136 -16.07 12.41 -4.16
N GLY A 137 -16.33 12.19 -5.45
CA GLY A 137 -15.53 12.72 -6.56
C GLY A 137 -14.16 12.04 -6.72
N ARG A 138 -13.96 10.86 -6.12
CA ARG A 138 -12.74 10.07 -6.28
C ARG A 138 -12.65 9.54 -7.70
N MET A 139 -11.50 9.72 -8.32
CA MET A 139 -11.22 9.26 -9.67
C MET A 139 -10.33 8.02 -9.63
N TYR A 140 -10.64 7.05 -10.49
CA TYR A 140 -9.92 5.79 -10.64
C TYR A 140 -9.45 5.67 -12.09
N VAL A 141 -8.17 5.44 -12.27
CA VAL A 141 -7.57 5.14 -13.58
C VAL A 141 -7.16 3.67 -13.57
N ASP A 142 -7.65 2.92 -14.56
CA ASP A 142 -7.32 1.50 -14.73
C ASP A 142 -5.79 1.31 -14.80
N ALA A 143 -5.28 0.28 -14.13
CA ALA A 143 -3.84 -0.06 -14.13
C ALA A 143 -3.32 -0.41 -15.53
N LYS A 144 -4.21 -0.82 -16.45
CA LYS A 144 -3.91 -1.17 -17.84
C LYS A 144 -4.01 0.02 -18.80
N VAL A 145 -4.09 1.26 -18.28
CA VAL A 145 -4.12 2.45 -19.12
C VAL A 145 -2.95 2.46 -20.11
N ASN A 146 -3.26 2.60 -21.38
CA ASN A 146 -2.29 2.62 -22.47
C ASN A 146 -2.49 3.84 -23.41
N SER A 147 -2.98 4.91 -22.84
CA SER A 147 -3.13 6.17 -23.56
C SER A 147 -1.78 6.86 -23.75
N PRO A 148 -1.60 7.67 -24.80
CA PRO A 148 -0.35 8.35 -25.08
C PRO A 148 0.17 9.17 -23.91
N ALA A 149 1.49 9.21 -23.71
CA ALA A 149 2.13 10.06 -22.71
C ALA A 149 1.75 11.53 -22.95
N GLY A 150 1.29 12.21 -21.89
CA GLY A 150 0.78 13.59 -22.00
C GLY A 150 0.01 14.02 -20.76
N LYS A 151 -0.63 15.19 -20.88
CA LYS A 151 -1.48 15.76 -19.82
C LYS A 151 -2.96 15.59 -20.17
N TYR A 152 -3.75 15.14 -19.18
CA TYR A 152 -5.18 14.90 -19.30
C TYR A 152 -5.91 15.69 -18.23
N MET A 153 -6.57 16.77 -18.63
CA MET A 153 -7.30 17.67 -17.74
C MET A 153 -8.76 17.24 -17.65
N VAL A 154 -9.23 17.00 -16.44
CA VAL A 154 -10.55 16.43 -16.16
C VAL A 154 -11.48 17.51 -15.62
N SER A 155 -12.67 17.61 -16.19
CA SER A 155 -13.75 18.48 -15.73
C SER A 155 -14.89 17.63 -15.17
N LEU A 156 -15.37 17.99 -13.98
CA LEU A 156 -16.44 17.28 -13.30
C LEU A 156 -17.68 18.18 -13.15
N ARG A 157 -18.85 17.58 -13.12
CA ARG A 157 -20.07 18.20 -12.63
C ARG A 157 -20.33 17.70 -11.22
N VAL A 158 -20.59 18.62 -10.32
CA VAL A 158 -21.04 18.34 -8.96
C VAL A 158 -22.48 18.80 -8.85
N SER A 159 -23.35 17.94 -8.34
CA SER A 159 -24.77 18.27 -8.17
C SER A 159 -25.35 17.66 -6.90
N ASN A 160 -26.31 18.38 -6.32
CA ASN A 160 -27.19 17.91 -5.25
C ASN A 160 -28.63 18.28 -5.57
N GLU A 161 -29.55 18.16 -4.61
CA GLU A 161 -30.94 18.57 -4.80
C GLU A 161 -31.02 20.09 -5.12
N GLY A 162 -31.38 20.39 -6.36
CA GLY A 162 -31.68 21.75 -6.84
C GLY A 162 -30.45 22.57 -7.24
N TYR A 163 -29.23 22.09 -7.12
CA TYR A 163 -28.03 22.82 -7.52
C TYR A 163 -27.06 21.94 -8.34
N SER A 164 -26.45 22.54 -9.34
CA SER A 164 -25.44 21.88 -10.16
C SER A 164 -24.37 22.87 -10.62
N VAL A 165 -23.12 22.50 -10.50
CA VAL A 165 -21.96 23.31 -10.94
C VAL A 165 -20.99 22.43 -11.72
N VAL A 166 -20.39 23.00 -12.78
CA VAL A 166 -19.29 22.37 -13.50
C VAL A 166 -17.98 22.96 -13.02
N LEU A 167 -17.08 22.09 -12.60
CA LEU A 167 -15.73 22.40 -12.20
C LEU A 167 -14.80 22.08 -13.36
N PRO A 168 -14.37 23.08 -14.16
CA PRO A 168 -13.52 22.84 -15.31
C PRO A 168 -12.09 22.55 -14.87
N ASP A 169 -11.46 21.56 -15.53
CA ASP A 169 -10.04 21.21 -15.37
C ASP A 169 -9.59 21.06 -13.90
N ILE A 170 -10.48 20.50 -13.06
CA ILE A 170 -10.25 20.38 -11.62
C ILE A 170 -9.07 19.50 -11.26
N PHE A 171 -8.73 18.57 -12.15
CA PHE A 171 -7.62 17.64 -11.94
C PHE A 171 -6.87 17.38 -13.24
N THR A 172 -5.53 17.21 -13.14
CA THR A 172 -4.68 16.88 -14.28
C THR A 172 -3.92 15.59 -14.01
N PHE A 173 -4.15 14.59 -14.84
CA PHE A 173 -3.32 13.38 -14.88
C PHE A 173 -2.14 13.61 -15.84
N ILE A 174 -0.96 13.12 -15.44
CA ILE A 174 0.25 13.16 -16.28
C ILE A 174 0.67 11.70 -16.51
N LEU A 175 0.54 11.23 -17.76
CA LEU A 175 1.06 9.94 -18.20
C LEU A 175 2.47 10.15 -18.76
N GLN A 176 3.39 9.28 -18.36
CA GLN A 176 4.79 9.29 -18.78
C GLN A 176 5.16 8.01 -19.53
#